data_a1db8f77e1fcb7f0028367a85bfaf412
#
_entry.id   a1db8f77e1fcb7f0028367a85bfaf412
#
_cell.length_a   1.000
_cell.length_b   1.000
_cell.length_c   1.000
_cell.angle_alpha   90.00
_cell.angle_beta   90.00
_cell.angle_gamma   90.00
#
_symmetry.space_group_name_H-M   'P 1'
#
loop_
_entity.id
_entity.type
_entity.pdbx_description
1 polymer ?
#
loop_
_entity_poly.entity_id
_entity_poly.type
_entity_poly.pdbx_seq_one_letter_code
_entity_poly.pdbx_strand_id
1 'polypeptide(L)'
;MWNRQQVKEQAKQIMKRNYWKMFVVTLITGILCAEYVDLIQAVEDFIPDNVLPSMLSSILTILSGGFFVGLLYSIFIGDVIRVGEHNYFVKNHYGNPALNEIFQGFKGNYLNVVKIMFIMQLKITLWLLLLVVPGIIKAYEYSMIPYLLAENPNITMDEAFSLSKQMTTGQKMNLFVLDLSFLGWYFLGFLCFGVGALFVKPYDVAAFTEVYLILKESVKKDECATDIQND
;
A
#
# COMPACT_ATOMS: atom_id res chain seq x y z
N MET A 1 11.11 -6.80 18.81
CA MET A 1 11.17 -5.53 18.05
C MET A 1 11.93 -5.82 16.76
N TRP A 2 11.35 -5.56 15.59
CA TRP A 2 12.00 -5.84 14.31
C TRP A 2 13.06 -4.80 13.96
N ASN A 3 14.08 -5.20 13.17
CA ASN A 3 15.17 -4.31 12.74
C ASN A 3 15.01 -3.97 11.25
N ARG A 4 15.05 -2.67 10.91
CA ARG A 4 14.95 -2.17 9.52
C ARG A 4 15.98 -2.78 8.57
N GLN A 5 17.20 -2.97 9.02
CA GLN A 5 18.25 -3.60 8.20
C GLN A 5 17.91 -5.04 7.85
N GLN A 6 17.44 -5.80 8.84
CA GLN A 6 16.99 -7.18 8.67
C GLN A 6 15.85 -7.29 7.65
N VAL A 7 14.81 -6.45 7.80
CA VAL A 7 13.66 -6.40 6.88
C VAL A 7 14.13 -6.09 5.44
N LYS A 8 14.98 -5.08 5.28
CA LYS A 8 15.53 -4.71 3.97
C LYS A 8 16.39 -5.80 3.33
N GLU A 9 17.14 -6.53 4.14
CA GLU A 9 17.94 -7.67 3.65
C GLU A 9 17.05 -8.84 3.23
N GLN A 10 16.04 -9.18 4.03
CA GLN A 10 15.05 -10.20 3.66
C GLN A 10 14.33 -9.84 2.38
N ALA A 11 13.83 -8.62 2.25
CA ALA A 11 13.20 -8.11 1.03
C ALA A 11 14.14 -8.21 -0.18
N LYS A 12 15.43 -7.86 -0.04
CA LYS A 12 16.44 -8.02 -1.10
C LYS A 12 16.66 -9.48 -1.50
N GLN A 13 16.68 -10.40 -0.54
CA GLN A 13 16.85 -11.83 -0.84
C GLN A 13 15.65 -12.36 -1.64
N ILE A 14 14.45 -12.01 -1.26
CA ILE A 14 13.23 -12.38 -1.98
C ILE A 14 13.21 -11.76 -3.37
N MET A 15 13.57 -10.48 -3.50
CA MET A 15 13.70 -9.80 -4.78
C MET A 15 14.70 -10.51 -5.71
N LYS A 16 15.88 -10.90 -5.22
CA LYS A 16 16.89 -11.60 -6.05
C LYS A 16 16.33 -12.88 -6.69
N ARG A 17 15.42 -13.56 -6.00
CA ARG A 17 14.79 -14.79 -6.50
C ARG A 17 13.80 -14.52 -7.63
N ASN A 18 12.98 -13.46 -7.53
CA ASN A 18 11.83 -13.22 -8.42
C ASN A 18 11.71 -11.76 -8.88
N TYR A 19 12.81 -11.01 -8.99
CA TYR A 19 12.80 -9.57 -9.26
C TYR A 19 11.90 -9.17 -10.43
N TRP A 20 12.08 -9.78 -11.59
CA TRP A 20 11.33 -9.42 -12.79
C TRP A 20 9.82 -9.66 -12.66
N LYS A 21 9.42 -10.71 -11.94
CA LYS A 21 8.00 -10.95 -11.68
C LYS A 21 7.41 -9.92 -10.74
N MET A 22 8.12 -9.57 -9.67
CA MET A 22 7.71 -8.52 -8.73
C MET A 22 7.64 -7.16 -9.43
N PHE A 23 8.61 -6.84 -10.27
CA PHE A 23 8.62 -5.62 -11.08
C PHE A 23 7.41 -5.56 -12.04
N VAL A 24 7.11 -6.65 -12.73
CA VAL A 24 5.94 -6.73 -13.63
C VAL A 24 4.64 -6.56 -12.84
N VAL A 25 4.54 -7.17 -11.65
CA VAL A 25 3.37 -7.04 -10.77
C VAL A 25 3.17 -5.58 -10.37
N THR A 26 4.19 -4.93 -9.81
CA THR A 26 4.09 -3.52 -9.39
C THR A 26 3.85 -2.57 -10.56
N LEU A 27 4.41 -2.88 -11.74
CA LEU A 27 4.17 -2.12 -12.96
C LEU A 27 2.70 -2.23 -13.41
N ILE A 28 2.17 -3.45 -13.48
CA ILE A 28 0.76 -3.69 -13.83
C ILE A 28 -0.16 -3.02 -12.82
N THR A 29 0.09 -3.20 -11.52
CA THR A 29 -0.71 -2.59 -10.45
C THR A 29 -0.67 -1.07 -10.55
N GLY A 30 0.51 -0.47 -10.72
CA GLY A 30 0.65 0.97 -10.84
C GLY A 30 -0.06 1.57 -12.06
N ILE A 31 -0.03 0.87 -13.21
CA ILE A 31 -0.79 1.28 -14.40
C ILE A 31 -2.30 1.16 -14.15
N LEU A 32 -2.76 0.04 -13.60
CA LEU A 32 -4.17 -0.19 -13.32
C LEU A 32 -4.71 0.68 -12.18
N CYS A 33 -3.90 1.05 -11.19
CA CYS A 33 -4.30 1.96 -10.12
C CYS A 33 -4.11 3.45 -10.48
N ALA A 34 -3.66 3.74 -11.71
CA ALA A 34 -3.33 5.09 -12.21
C ALA A 34 -2.27 5.84 -11.36
N GLU A 35 -1.51 5.13 -10.52
CA GLU A 35 -0.47 5.74 -9.68
C GLU A 35 0.61 6.47 -10.49
N TYR A 36 0.88 6.01 -11.71
CA TYR A 36 1.88 6.63 -12.59
C TYR A 36 1.34 7.85 -13.36
N VAL A 37 0.02 8.02 -13.45
CA VAL A 37 -0.59 9.21 -14.07
C VAL A 37 -0.28 10.43 -13.22
N ASP A 38 -0.43 10.31 -11.89
CA ASP A 38 -0.09 11.39 -10.95
C ASP A 38 1.41 11.72 -11.00
N LEU A 39 2.27 10.71 -11.17
CA LEU A 39 3.72 10.91 -11.32
C LEU A 39 4.06 11.64 -12.63
N ILE A 40 3.41 11.29 -13.74
CA ILE A 40 3.61 11.96 -15.04
C ILE A 40 3.15 13.41 -14.95
N GLN A 41 2.00 13.68 -14.34
CA GLN A 41 1.51 15.04 -14.14
C GLN A 41 2.46 15.86 -13.26
N ALA A 42 2.98 15.28 -12.17
CA ALA A 42 3.96 15.95 -11.32
C ALA A 42 5.27 16.28 -12.06
N VAL A 43 5.67 15.47 -13.04
CA VAL A 43 6.83 15.76 -13.91
C VAL A 43 6.51 16.87 -14.91
N GLU A 44 5.32 16.88 -15.50
CA GLU A 44 4.87 17.93 -16.41
C GLU A 44 4.73 19.28 -15.70
N ASP A 45 4.21 19.30 -14.46
CA ASP A 45 4.07 20.52 -13.65
C ASP A 45 5.43 21.12 -13.23
N PHE A 46 6.50 20.32 -13.21
CA PHE A 46 7.87 20.80 -12.93
C PHE A 46 8.50 21.53 -14.11
N ILE A 47 7.91 21.45 -15.32
CA ILE A 47 8.35 22.17 -16.52
C ILE A 47 7.60 23.51 -16.57
N PRO A 48 8.29 24.68 -16.41
CA PRO A 48 7.64 25.95 -16.02
C PRO A 48 6.83 26.68 -17.11
N ASP A 49 6.59 26.12 -18.29
CA ASP A 49 6.08 26.91 -19.43
C ASP A 49 4.58 27.16 -19.47
N ASN A 50 3.72 26.54 -18.63
CA ASN A 50 2.27 26.66 -18.74
C ASN A 50 1.46 26.48 -17.43
N VAL A 51 1.82 27.15 -16.35
CA VAL A 51 1.08 27.03 -15.06
C VAL A 51 -0.41 27.39 -15.16
N LEU A 52 -0.75 28.41 -15.96
CA LEU A 52 -2.13 28.86 -16.09
C LEU A 52 -3.04 27.88 -16.88
N PRO A 53 -2.58 27.29 -18.02
CA PRO A 53 -3.31 26.26 -18.71
C PRO A 53 -3.47 24.96 -17.92
N SER A 54 -2.47 24.56 -17.13
CA SER A 54 -2.52 23.34 -16.31
C SER A 54 -3.52 23.46 -15.15
N MET A 55 -3.57 24.60 -14.48
CA MET A 55 -4.58 24.88 -13.45
C MET A 55 -6.00 24.90 -14.07
N LEU A 56 -6.18 25.49 -15.24
CA LEU A 56 -7.47 25.56 -15.92
C LEU A 56 -7.92 24.16 -16.39
N SER A 57 -7.01 23.35 -16.92
CA SER A 57 -7.31 21.97 -17.33
C SER A 57 -7.68 21.09 -16.13
N SER A 58 -6.99 21.23 -15.00
CA SER A 58 -7.32 20.53 -13.75
C SER A 58 -8.72 20.90 -13.24
N ILE A 59 -9.07 22.18 -13.25
CA ILE A 59 -10.42 22.67 -12.88
C ILE A 59 -11.48 22.13 -13.85
N LEU A 60 -11.21 22.12 -15.14
CA LEU A 60 -12.10 21.57 -16.16
C LEU A 60 -12.31 20.05 -15.99
N THR A 61 -11.26 19.29 -15.64
CA THR A 61 -11.33 17.86 -15.35
C THR A 61 -12.20 17.57 -14.14
N ILE A 62 -12.08 18.37 -13.07
CA ILE A 62 -12.94 18.28 -11.89
C ILE A 62 -14.40 18.57 -12.26
N LEU A 63 -14.66 19.61 -13.05
CA LEU A 63 -16.00 20.02 -13.46
C LEU A 63 -16.64 19.08 -14.49
N SER A 64 -15.85 18.39 -15.32
CA SER A 64 -16.33 17.51 -16.40
C SER A 64 -16.84 16.13 -15.95
N GLY A 65 -16.85 15.85 -14.64
CA GLY A 65 -17.23 14.53 -14.10
C GLY A 65 -16.13 13.46 -14.20
N GLY A 66 -15.00 13.74 -14.86
CA GLY A 66 -13.86 12.84 -14.93
C GLY A 66 -13.32 12.47 -13.53
N PHE A 67 -13.37 13.41 -12.61
CA PHE A 67 -13.04 13.19 -11.20
C PHE A 67 -13.92 12.10 -10.55
N PHE A 68 -15.23 12.15 -10.75
CA PHE A 68 -16.15 11.15 -10.19
C PHE A 68 -15.94 9.77 -10.80
N VAL A 69 -15.68 9.69 -12.10
CA VAL A 69 -15.38 8.42 -12.77
C VAL A 69 -14.06 7.86 -12.26
N GLY A 70 -13.03 8.69 -12.12
CA GLY A 70 -11.74 8.30 -11.54
C GLY A 70 -11.86 7.83 -10.09
N LEU A 71 -12.64 8.53 -9.27
CA LEU A 71 -12.91 8.15 -7.89
C LEU A 71 -13.64 6.80 -7.79
N LEU A 72 -14.67 6.60 -8.60
CA LEU A 72 -15.38 5.30 -8.65
C LEU A 72 -14.45 4.18 -9.12
N TYR A 73 -13.64 4.44 -10.14
CA TYR A 73 -12.64 3.48 -10.62
C TYR A 73 -11.64 3.12 -9.52
N SER A 74 -11.09 4.10 -8.80
CA SER A 74 -10.14 3.89 -7.71
C SER A 74 -10.75 3.02 -6.59
N ILE A 75 -11.99 3.32 -6.16
CA ILE A 75 -12.67 2.60 -5.07
C ILE A 75 -13.01 1.16 -5.49
N PHE A 76 -13.58 0.97 -6.68
CA PHE A 76 -14.11 -0.33 -7.08
C PHE A 76 -13.06 -1.22 -7.72
N ILE A 77 -12.05 -0.68 -8.37
CA ILE A 77 -11.05 -1.45 -9.13
C ILE A 77 -9.66 -1.26 -8.52
N GLY A 78 -9.21 -0.03 -8.36
CA GLY A 78 -7.85 0.27 -7.92
C GLY A 78 -7.50 -0.33 -6.55
N ASP A 79 -8.35 -0.12 -5.56
CA ASP A 79 -8.12 -0.65 -4.21
C ASP A 79 -8.14 -2.18 -4.15
N VAL A 80 -8.98 -2.82 -4.95
CA VAL A 80 -9.05 -4.29 -5.03
C VAL A 80 -7.80 -4.88 -5.70
N ILE A 81 -7.29 -4.22 -6.74
CA ILE A 81 -6.02 -4.61 -7.39
C ILE A 81 -4.85 -4.43 -6.42
N ARG A 82 -4.84 -3.35 -5.63
CA ARG A 82 -3.82 -3.13 -4.59
C ARG A 82 -3.82 -4.24 -3.53
N VAL A 83 -4.98 -4.69 -3.08
CA VAL A 83 -5.11 -5.87 -2.20
C VAL A 83 -4.54 -7.12 -2.89
N GLY A 84 -4.81 -7.30 -4.18
CA GLY A 84 -4.24 -8.39 -4.98
C GLY A 84 -2.71 -8.31 -5.11
N GLU A 85 -2.14 -7.13 -5.26
CA GLU A 85 -0.69 -6.93 -5.22
C GLU A 85 -0.11 -7.42 -3.89
N HIS A 86 -0.67 -6.99 -2.76
CA HIS A 86 -0.22 -7.45 -1.44
C HIS A 86 -0.34 -8.97 -1.29
N ASN A 87 -1.42 -9.58 -1.80
CA ASN A 87 -1.55 -11.03 -1.84
C ASN A 87 -0.41 -11.70 -2.62
N TYR A 88 -0.06 -11.15 -3.79
CA TYR A 88 1.07 -11.66 -4.58
C TYR A 88 2.38 -11.59 -3.77
N PHE A 89 2.66 -10.45 -3.12
CA PHE A 89 3.90 -10.27 -2.36
C PHE A 89 3.96 -11.16 -1.12
N VAL A 90 2.86 -11.33 -0.38
CA VAL A 90 2.77 -12.26 0.75
C VAL A 90 3.04 -13.69 0.29
N LYS A 91 2.43 -14.15 -0.80
CA LYS A 91 2.68 -15.49 -1.36
C LYS A 91 4.11 -15.64 -1.90
N ASN A 92 4.70 -14.57 -2.42
CA ASN A 92 6.07 -14.58 -2.92
C ASN A 92 7.12 -14.77 -1.81
N HIS A 93 6.80 -14.41 -0.57
CA HIS A 93 7.63 -14.73 0.58
C HIS A 93 7.82 -16.25 0.72
N TYR A 94 6.72 -17.00 0.63
CA TYR A 94 6.72 -18.45 0.82
C TYR A 94 7.12 -19.24 -0.44
N GLY A 95 7.00 -18.66 -1.62
CA GLY A 95 7.25 -19.41 -2.85
C GLY A 95 7.36 -18.56 -4.11
N ASN A 96 6.85 -19.09 -5.21
CA ASN A 96 6.85 -18.45 -6.51
C ASN A 96 5.41 -18.41 -7.07
N PRO A 97 4.60 -17.42 -6.66
CA PRO A 97 3.21 -17.30 -7.06
C PRO A 97 3.06 -17.03 -8.56
N ALA A 98 1.91 -17.37 -9.10
CA ALA A 98 1.53 -17.01 -10.45
C ALA A 98 1.10 -15.53 -10.51
N LEU A 99 1.28 -14.90 -11.68
CA LEU A 99 0.92 -13.48 -11.86
C LEU A 99 -0.57 -13.20 -11.68
N ASN A 100 -1.43 -14.20 -11.92
CA ASN A 100 -2.88 -14.07 -11.76
C ASN A 100 -3.34 -13.89 -10.31
N GLU A 101 -2.45 -14.04 -9.33
CA GLU A 101 -2.73 -13.77 -7.91
C GLU A 101 -3.05 -12.30 -7.63
N ILE A 102 -2.65 -11.38 -8.53
CA ILE A 102 -3.04 -9.96 -8.47
C ILE A 102 -4.56 -9.78 -8.50
N PHE A 103 -5.27 -10.69 -9.18
CA PHE A 103 -6.73 -10.63 -9.32
C PHE A 103 -7.47 -11.40 -8.21
N GLN A 104 -6.77 -11.85 -7.17
CA GLN A 104 -7.38 -12.61 -6.07
C GLN A 104 -8.44 -11.79 -5.32
N GLY A 105 -8.25 -10.47 -5.19
CA GLY A 105 -9.24 -9.59 -4.57
C GLY A 105 -10.62 -9.60 -5.23
N PHE A 106 -10.69 -9.96 -6.52
CA PHE A 106 -11.96 -10.10 -7.26
C PHE A 106 -12.63 -11.46 -7.09
N LYS A 107 -11.88 -12.50 -6.66
CA LYS A 107 -12.39 -13.88 -6.54
C LYS A 107 -13.05 -14.19 -5.20
N GLY A 108 -12.75 -13.40 -4.17
CA GLY A 108 -13.30 -13.59 -2.83
C GLY A 108 -14.59 -12.77 -2.59
N ASN A 109 -14.78 -12.34 -1.35
CA ASN A 109 -15.85 -11.43 -0.99
C ASN A 109 -15.52 -10.00 -1.45
N TYR A 110 -15.60 -9.77 -2.76
CA TYR A 110 -15.25 -8.50 -3.41
C TYR A 110 -15.88 -7.27 -2.75
N LEU A 111 -17.19 -7.32 -2.47
CA LEU A 111 -17.90 -6.20 -1.85
C LEU A 111 -17.38 -5.90 -0.44
N ASN A 112 -16.97 -6.91 0.31
CA ASN A 112 -16.37 -6.72 1.62
C ASN A 112 -15.01 -6.03 1.52
N VAL A 113 -14.18 -6.44 0.56
CA VAL A 113 -12.88 -5.79 0.28
C VAL A 113 -13.09 -4.33 -0.06
N VAL A 114 -13.98 -4.02 -1.03
CA VAL A 114 -14.31 -2.64 -1.42
C VAL A 114 -14.80 -1.83 -0.24
N LYS A 115 -15.73 -2.37 0.55
CA LYS A 115 -16.30 -1.69 1.73
C LYS A 115 -15.24 -1.33 2.77
N ILE A 116 -14.38 -2.28 3.13
CA ILE A 116 -13.36 -2.07 4.16
C ILE A 116 -12.30 -1.08 3.67
N MET A 117 -11.83 -1.20 2.42
CA MET A 117 -10.87 -0.27 1.82
C MET A 117 -11.45 1.15 1.73
N PHE A 118 -12.69 1.29 1.28
CA PHE A 118 -13.36 2.59 1.21
C PHE A 118 -13.49 3.25 2.59
N ILE A 119 -13.93 2.51 3.61
CA ILE A 119 -14.06 3.05 4.97
C ILE A 119 -12.69 3.39 5.57
N MET A 120 -11.66 2.60 5.28
CA MET A 120 -10.28 2.92 5.67
C MET A 120 -9.84 4.24 5.08
N GLN A 121 -9.98 4.43 3.77
CA GLN A 121 -9.62 5.67 3.07
C GLN A 121 -10.42 6.86 3.60
N LEU A 122 -11.72 6.70 3.80
CA LEU A 122 -12.58 7.73 4.34
C LEU A 122 -12.12 8.17 5.75
N LYS A 123 -11.82 7.22 6.63
CA LYS A 123 -11.31 7.51 7.98
C LYS A 123 -9.98 8.27 7.92
N ILE A 124 -9.03 7.82 7.08
CA ILE A 124 -7.73 8.49 6.93
C ILE A 124 -7.93 9.92 6.42
N THR A 125 -8.75 10.11 5.38
CA THR A 125 -9.03 11.42 4.78
C THR A 125 -9.67 12.38 5.78
N LEU A 126 -10.65 11.92 6.57
CA LEU A 126 -11.27 12.72 7.62
C LEU A 126 -10.26 13.19 8.69
N TRP A 127 -9.36 12.31 9.10
CA TRP A 127 -8.32 12.67 10.06
C TRP A 127 -7.29 13.63 9.46
N LEU A 128 -6.92 13.45 8.18
CA LEU A 128 -6.02 14.37 7.47
C LEU A 128 -6.64 15.76 7.29
N LEU A 129 -7.94 15.83 7.03
CA LEU A 129 -8.68 17.08 6.88
C LEU A 129 -8.78 17.83 8.21
N LEU A 130 -8.91 17.10 9.33
CA LEU A 130 -8.95 17.69 10.65
C LEU A 130 -7.57 18.19 11.09
N LEU A 131 -6.57 17.35 11.02
CA LEU A 131 -5.18 17.64 11.39
C LEU A 131 -4.22 16.67 10.65
N VAL A 132 -3.19 17.22 10.02
CA VAL A 132 -2.23 16.43 9.23
C VAL A 132 -1.51 15.37 10.08
N VAL A 133 -1.01 15.74 11.26
CA VAL A 133 -0.24 14.81 12.11
C VAL A 133 -1.06 13.61 12.60
N PRO A 134 -2.27 13.78 13.18
CA PRO A 134 -3.13 12.63 13.51
C PRO A 134 -3.54 11.82 12.29
N GLY A 135 -3.73 12.43 11.13
CA GLY A 135 -4.04 11.74 9.88
C GLY A 135 -2.92 10.78 9.48
N ILE A 136 -1.67 11.22 9.54
CA ILE A 136 -0.50 10.37 9.27
C ILE A 136 -0.42 9.20 10.28
N ILE A 137 -0.64 9.47 11.56
CA ILE A 137 -0.65 8.43 12.60
C ILE A 137 -1.72 7.37 12.30
N LYS A 138 -2.92 7.80 11.84
CA LYS A 138 -4.00 6.88 11.46
C LYS A 138 -3.72 6.13 10.16
N ALA A 139 -3.04 6.74 9.21
CA ALA A 139 -2.59 6.06 8.00
C ALA A 139 -1.67 4.88 8.34
N TYR A 140 -0.69 5.07 9.24
CA TYR A 140 0.15 3.95 9.71
C TYR A 140 -0.62 2.94 10.56
N GLU A 141 -1.62 3.39 11.35
CA GLU A 141 -2.47 2.47 12.14
C GLU A 141 -3.25 1.50 11.26
N TYR A 142 -3.68 1.94 10.08
CA TYR A 142 -4.49 1.15 9.15
C TYR A 142 -3.66 0.54 8.01
N SER A 143 -2.36 0.73 7.98
CA SER A 143 -1.48 0.28 6.89
C SER A 143 -1.45 -1.24 6.67
N MET A 144 -1.84 -2.04 7.68
CA MET A 144 -1.87 -3.50 7.58
C MET A 144 -3.21 -4.05 7.04
N ILE A 145 -4.27 -3.23 6.94
CA ILE A 145 -5.59 -3.68 6.46
C ILE A 145 -5.53 -4.29 5.05
N PRO A 146 -4.85 -3.72 4.05
CA PRO A 146 -4.79 -4.32 2.73
C PRO A 146 -4.16 -5.73 2.72
N TYR A 147 -3.17 -5.97 3.59
CA TYR A 147 -2.55 -7.28 3.75
C TYR A 147 -3.48 -8.28 4.43
N LEU A 148 -4.23 -7.86 5.45
CA LEU A 148 -5.23 -8.70 6.11
C LEU A 148 -6.33 -9.14 5.14
N LEU A 149 -6.82 -8.20 4.31
CA LEU A 149 -7.78 -8.47 3.26
C LEU A 149 -7.22 -9.37 2.15
N ALA A 150 -5.93 -9.24 1.85
CA ALA A 150 -5.24 -10.08 0.88
C ALA A 150 -5.21 -11.55 1.30
N GLU A 151 -5.03 -11.83 2.59
CA GLU A 151 -5.04 -13.19 3.14
C GLU A 151 -6.45 -13.69 3.44
N ASN A 152 -7.33 -12.84 3.96
CA ASN A 152 -8.70 -13.20 4.31
C ASN A 152 -9.71 -12.15 3.80
N PRO A 153 -10.23 -12.28 2.58
CA PRO A 153 -11.25 -11.36 2.05
C PRO A 153 -12.58 -11.36 2.81
N ASN A 154 -12.81 -12.35 3.69
CA ASN A 154 -14.04 -12.49 4.49
C ASN A 154 -13.90 -11.91 5.90
N ILE A 155 -12.75 -11.34 6.26
CA ILE A 155 -12.53 -10.72 7.57
C ILE A 155 -13.60 -9.65 7.83
N THR A 156 -14.10 -9.56 9.05
CA THR A 156 -15.05 -8.51 9.41
C THR A 156 -14.35 -7.15 9.48
N MET A 157 -15.11 -6.08 9.28
CA MET A 157 -14.54 -4.73 9.32
C MET A 157 -13.91 -4.43 10.68
N ASP A 158 -14.61 -4.75 11.78
CA ASP A 158 -14.13 -4.46 13.13
C ASP A 158 -12.87 -5.26 13.46
N GLU A 159 -12.82 -6.51 13.03
CA GLU A 159 -11.64 -7.36 13.17
C GLU A 159 -10.45 -6.82 12.37
N ALA A 160 -10.64 -6.43 11.10
CA ALA A 160 -9.58 -5.87 10.26
C ALA A 160 -8.97 -4.59 10.88
N PHE A 161 -9.82 -3.68 11.37
CA PHE A 161 -9.36 -2.45 12.02
C PHE A 161 -8.69 -2.73 13.38
N SER A 162 -9.22 -3.64 14.19
CA SER A 162 -8.65 -3.99 15.50
C SER A 162 -7.30 -4.69 15.35
N LEU A 163 -7.18 -5.68 14.46
CA LEU A 163 -5.93 -6.37 14.19
C LEU A 163 -4.86 -5.43 13.62
N SER A 164 -5.20 -4.59 12.65
CA SER A 164 -4.26 -3.62 12.09
C SER A 164 -3.74 -2.67 13.17
N LYS A 165 -4.64 -2.17 14.05
CA LYS A 165 -4.27 -1.33 15.19
C LYS A 165 -3.37 -2.09 16.17
N GLN A 166 -3.70 -3.32 16.51
CA GLN A 166 -2.90 -4.17 17.42
C GLN A 166 -1.48 -4.38 16.85
N MET A 167 -1.37 -4.79 15.59
CA MET A 167 -0.11 -5.01 14.90
C MET A 167 0.78 -3.76 14.87
N THR A 168 0.20 -2.58 14.67
CA THR A 168 0.94 -1.33 14.52
C THR A 168 1.17 -0.58 15.83
N THR A 169 0.56 -1.03 16.94
CA THR A 169 0.75 -0.41 18.25
C THR A 169 2.22 -0.52 18.70
N GLY A 170 2.83 0.61 19.06
CA GLY A 170 4.26 0.70 19.39
C GLY A 170 5.22 0.63 18.20
N GLN A 171 4.73 0.39 16.97
CA GLN A 171 5.55 0.24 15.77
C GLN A 171 5.40 1.38 14.75
N LYS A 172 4.45 2.31 14.96
CA LYS A 172 4.13 3.39 14.00
C LYS A 172 5.37 4.23 13.64
N MET A 173 6.22 4.55 14.63
CA MET A 173 7.45 5.30 14.38
C MET A 173 8.47 4.50 13.57
N ASN A 174 8.57 3.20 13.79
CA ASN A 174 9.46 2.33 13.02
C ASN A 174 9.00 2.22 11.56
N LEU A 175 7.67 2.13 11.33
CA LEU A 175 7.07 2.15 10.00
C LEU A 175 7.34 3.50 9.30
N PHE A 176 7.12 4.62 9.98
CA PHE A 176 7.42 5.95 9.46
C PHE A 176 8.89 6.09 9.04
N VAL A 177 9.83 5.65 9.89
CA VAL A 177 11.26 5.74 9.57
C VAL A 177 11.66 4.77 8.47
N LEU A 178 10.98 3.62 8.33
CA LEU A 178 11.18 2.72 7.19
C LEU A 178 10.75 3.42 5.89
N ASP A 179 9.56 4.01 5.88
CA ASP A 179 9.00 4.74 4.74
C ASP A 179 9.90 5.94 4.35
N LEU A 180 10.30 6.74 5.33
CA LEU A 180 11.24 7.84 5.14
C LEU A 180 12.56 7.37 4.50
N SER A 181 13.01 6.15 4.81
CA SER A 181 14.22 5.58 4.21
C SER A 181 14.07 5.21 2.74
N PHE A 182 12.83 5.01 2.25
CA PHE A 182 12.54 4.82 0.82
C PHE A 182 12.33 6.15 0.10
N LEU A 183 11.89 7.20 0.81
CA LEU A 183 11.71 8.53 0.23
C LEU A 183 12.99 9.05 -0.45
N GLY A 184 14.16 8.81 0.15
CA GLY A 184 15.44 9.16 -0.47
C GLY A 184 15.69 8.44 -1.80
N TRP A 185 15.30 7.16 -1.91
CA TRP A 185 15.40 6.40 -3.15
C TRP A 185 14.39 6.86 -4.20
N TYR A 186 13.17 7.21 -3.79
CA TYR A 186 12.17 7.80 -4.68
C TYR A 186 12.63 9.16 -5.20
N PHE A 187 13.24 9.99 -4.36
CA PHE A 187 13.81 11.28 -4.78
C PHE A 187 14.93 11.10 -5.83
N LEU A 188 15.86 10.15 -5.62
CA LEU A 188 16.87 9.81 -6.63
C LEU A 188 16.23 9.25 -7.90
N GLY A 189 15.20 8.44 -7.79
CA GLY A 189 14.44 7.90 -8.92
C GLY A 189 13.73 8.99 -9.71
N PHE A 190 13.22 10.02 -9.04
CA PHE A 190 12.62 11.19 -9.68
C PHE A 190 13.64 11.99 -10.48
N LEU A 191 14.86 12.20 -9.97
CA LEU A 191 15.96 12.86 -10.69
C LEU A 191 16.33 12.13 -11.99
N CYS A 192 16.06 10.83 -12.10
CA CYS A 192 16.21 10.03 -13.31
C CYS A 192 14.94 10.06 -14.18
N PHE A 193 14.31 11.22 -14.38
CA PHE A 193 13.07 11.39 -15.16
C PHE A 193 11.89 10.53 -14.65
N GLY A 194 11.83 10.25 -13.36
CA GLY A 194 10.78 9.46 -12.76
C GLY A 194 10.87 7.93 -12.99
N VAL A 195 11.62 7.49 -14.01
CA VAL A 195 11.76 6.06 -14.35
C VAL A 195 12.37 5.26 -13.20
N GLY A 196 13.27 5.86 -12.41
CA GLY A 196 13.89 5.22 -11.26
C GLY A 196 12.89 4.81 -10.17
N ALA A 197 11.79 5.52 -10.00
CA ALA A 197 10.75 5.20 -9.03
C ALA A 197 10.10 3.82 -9.30
N LEU A 198 9.97 3.44 -10.58
CA LEU A 198 9.43 2.13 -10.98
C LEU A 198 10.28 0.96 -10.45
N PHE A 199 11.60 1.16 -10.35
CA PHE A 199 12.53 0.14 -9.84
C PHE A 199 12.58 0.11 -8.31
N VAL A 200 12.22 1.20 -7.63
CA VAL A 200 12.15 1.29 -6.16
C VAL A 200 10.88 0.63 -5.63
N LYS A 201 9.75 0.79 -6.31
CA LYS A 201 8.42 0.31 -5.87
C LYS A 201 8.39 -1.18 -5.47
N PRO A 202 8.91 -2.15 -6.26
CA PRO A 202 8.89 -3.56 -5.85
C PRO A 202 9.67 -3.82 -4.56
N TYR A 203 10.74 -3.06 -4.31
CA TYR A 203 11.54 -3.18 -3.11
C TYR A 203 10.81 -2.64 -1.87
N ASP A 204 10.14 -1.51 -2.03
CA ASP A 204 9.31 -0.89 -1.01
C ASP A 204 8.17 -1.83 -0.59
N VAL A 205 7.35 -2.29 -1.54
CA VAL A 205 6.25 -3.24 -1.27
C VAL A 205 6.76 -4.53 -0.63
N ALA A 206 7.90 -5.08 -1.09
CA ALA A 206 8.50 -6.26 -0.49
C ALA A 206 8.91 -6.01 0.98
N ALA A 207 9.53 -4.86 1.28
CA ALA A 207 9.95 -4.54 2.64
C ALA A 207 8.74 -4.39 3.59
N PHE A 208 7.69 -3.72 3.16
CA PHE A 208 6.46 -3.61 3.96
C PHE A 208 5.74 -4.96 4.13
N THR A 209 5.81 -5.84 3.14
CA THR A 209 5.29 -7.22 3.26
C THR A 209 6.05 -7.99 4.34
N GLU A 210 7.38 -7.90 4.39
CA GLU A 210 8.16 -8.55 5.45
C GLU A 210 7.82 -8.01 6.84
N VAL A 211 7.63 -6.69 6.97
CA VAL A 211 7.15 -6.10 8.23
C VAL A 211 5.79 -6.65 8.62
N TYR A 212 4.83 -6.72 7.68
CA TYR A 212 3.51 -7.30 7.95
C TYR A 212 3.61 -8.72 8.50
N LEU A 213 4.43 -9.59 7.88
CA LEU A 213 4.59 -10.98 8.32
C LEU A 213 5.17 -11.07 9.73
N ILE A 214 6.19 -10.25 10.05
CA ILE A 214 6.76 -10.19 11.39
C ILE A 214 5.75 -9.71 12.44
N LEU A 215 5.00 -8.66 12.13
CA LEU A 215 3.99 -8.12 13.04
C LEU A 215 2.85 -9.11 13.27
N LYS A 216 2.43 -9.82 12.23
CA LYS A 216 1.42 -10.87 12.32
C LYS A 216 1.86 -12.01 13.23
N GLU A 217 3.12 -12.47 13.12
CA GLU A 217 3.66 -13.48 14.00
C GLU A 217 3.74 -13.01 15.46
N SER A 218 4.07 -11.73 15.69
CA SER A 218 4.15 -11.18 17.05
C SER A 218 2.77 -11.18 17.73
N VAL A 219 1.71 -10.78 17.05
CA VAL A 219 0.34 -10.79 17.58
C VAL A 219 -0.10 -12.21 17.93
N LYS A 220 0.15 -13.18 17.05
CA LYS A 220 -0.17 -14.60 17.34
C LYS A 220 0.53 -15.14 18.58
N LYS A 221 1.79 -14.76 18.80
CA LYS A 221 2.54 -15.17 20.00
C LYS A 221 1.96 -14.56 21.27
N ASP A 222 1.55 -13.30 21.21
CA ASP A 222 0.94 -12.60 22.34
C ASP A 222 -0.43 -13.21 22.70
N GLU A 223 -1.24 -13.60 21.71
CA GLU A 223 -2.52 -14.29 21.90
C GLU A 223 -2.30 -15.66 22.57
N CYS A 224 -1.37 -16.48 22.05
CA CYS A 224 -1.05 -17.78 22.66
C CYS A 224 -0.51 -17.65 24.10
N ALA A 225 0.23 -16.59 24.41
CA ALA A 225 0.77 -16.37 25.76
C ALA A 225 -0.33 -15.96 26.76
N THR A 226 -1.34 -15.20 26.30
CA THR A 226 -2.49 -14.82 27.14
C THR A 226 -3.43 -15.99 27.42
N ASP A 227 -3.61 -16.90 26.47
CA ASP A 227 -4.46 -18.09 26.65
C ASP A 227 -3.84 -19.04 27.70
N ILE A 228 -2.51 -19.23 27.68
CA ILE A 228 -1.80 -20.08 28.66
C ILE A 228 -1.85 -19.49 30.09
N GLN A 229 -2.01 -18.18 30.26
CA GLN A 229 -2.10 -17.54 31.58
C GLN A 229 -3.51 -17.59 32.18
N ASN A 230 -4.53 -17.85 31.36
CA ASN A 230 -5.93 -17.87 31.77
C ASN A 230 -6.47 -19.30 32.05
N ASP A 231 -5.70 -20.36 31.74
CA ASP A 231 -5.93 -21.76 32.07
C ASP A 231 -5.14 -22.16 33.35
#